data_7c44f6faab97a5657c93dfeffa6672b8
#
_entry.id   7c44f6faab97a5657c93dfeffa6672b8
#
_cell.length_a   1.000
_cell.length_b   1.000
_cell.length_c   1.000
_cell.angle_alpha   90.00
_cell.angle_beta   90.00
_cell.angle_gamma   90.00
#
_symmetry.space_group_name_H-M   'P 1'
#
loop_
_entity.id
_entity.type
_entity.pdbx_description
1 polymer ?
#
loop_
_entity_poly.entity_id
_entity_poly.type
_entity_poly.pdbx_seq_one_letter_code
_entity_poly.pdbx_strand_id
1 'polypeptide(L)'
;MKDNRVLLGFSGGIDSFAAVGLLQAAGYHVTALTLDMRGDSALLEKARLRAGALGIPWRMRSVRERFEREVVDYFTDSYFRGCTPAPCTRCNSRIKWPCLAAEADALGIRHIATGHYFRITSAGGKRYVTRAADNRKDQSYYLWDLPQEILDLSLIHI
;
A
#
# COMPACT_ATOMS: atom_id res chain seq x y z
N MET A 1 6.76 -25.62 -0.93
CA MET A 1 7.50 -24.54 -1.63
C MET A 1 7.10 -23.21 -0.97
N LYS A 2 8.07 -22.35 -0.61
CA LYS A 2 7.72 -21.00 -0.13
C LYS A 2 7.09 -20.23 -1.29
N ASP A 3 5.92 -19.60 -1.06
CA ASP A 3 5.33 -18.70 -2.04
C ASP A 3 6.21 -17.43 -2.13
N ASN A 4 6.88 -17.25 -3.25
CA ASN A 4 7.75 -16.10 -3.51
C ASN A 4 7.06 -15.03 -4.40
N ARG A 5 5.74 -15.08 -4.53
CA ARG A 5 4.94 -14.05 -5.19
C ARG A 5 4.57 -12.96 -4.20
N VAL A 6 4.56 -11.71 -4.68
CA VAL A 6 4.16 -10.56 -3.90
C VAL A 6 3.29 -9.60 -4.74
N LEU A 7 2.21 -9.10 -4.15
CA LEU A 7 1.41 -8.02 -4.72
C LEU A 7 1.87 -6.69 -4.13
N LEU A 8 2.38 -5.81 -4.98
CA LEU A 8 2.89 -4.50 -4.60
C LEU A 8 1.87 -3.40 -4.91
N GLY A 9 1.48 -2.62 -3.90
CA GLY A 9 0.79 -1.35 -4.12
C GLY A 9 1.69 -0.38 -4.89
N PHE A 10 1.36 -0.14 -6.16
CA PHE A 10 2.22 0.55 -7.12
C PHE A 10 1.58 1.83 -7.62
N SER A 11 2.10 2.97 -7.18
CA SER A 11 1.62 4.29 -7.62
C SER A 11 2.30 4.80 -8.90
N GLY A 12 3.34 4.10 -9.37
CA GLY A 12 4.22 4.60 -10.41
C GLY A 12 5.11 5.77 -9.96
N GLY A 13 5.17 6.09 -8.67
CA GLY A 13 6.15 7.00 -8.07
C GLY A 13 7.50 6.32 -7.85
N ILE A 14 8.54 7.13 -7.54
CA ILE A 14 9.91 6.66 -7.40
C ILE A 14 10.06 5.60 -6.29
N ASP A 15 9.36 5.76 -5.17
CA ASP A 15 9.48 4.84 -4.04
C ASP A 15 8.88 3.47 -4.37
N SER A 16 7.70 3.43 -5.00
CA SER A 16 7.09 2.18 -5.44
C SER A 16 7.88 1.52 -6.58
N PHE A 17 8.55 2.31 -7.42
CA PHE A 17 9.46 1.81 -8.46
C PHE A 17 10.70 1.16 -7.84
N ALA A 18 11.33 1.82 -6.87
CA ALA A 18 12.48 1.26 -6.14
C ALA A 18 12.13 -0.01 -5.37
N ALA A 19 10.91 -0.07 -4.79
CA ALA A 19 10.40 -1.24 -4.10
C ALA A 19 10.37 -2.50 -4.99
N VAL A 20 10.07 -2.36 -6.29
CA VAL A 20 10.13 -3.48 -7.25
C VAL A 20 11.53 -4.07 -7.30
N GLY A 21 12.55 -3.22 -7.48
CA GLY A 21 13.94 -3.68 -7.55
C GLY A 21 14.40 -4.40 -6.28
N LEU A 22 14.04 -3.87 -5.11
CA LEU A 22 14.36 -4.49 -3.83
C LEU A 22 13.69 -5.86 -3.66
N LEU A 23 12.42 -5.98 -4.04
CA LEU A 23 11.69 -7.24 -3.99
C LEU A 23 12.27 -8.28 -4.95
N GLN A 24 12.56 -7.88 -6.19
CA GLN A 24 13.17 -8.77 -7.17
C GLN A 24 14.56 -9.21 -6.73
N ALA A 25 15.37 -8.32 -6.17
CA ALA A 25 16.69 -8.66 -5.60
C ALA A 25 16.57 -9.65 -4.41
N ALA A 26 15.48 -9.61 -3.67
CA ALA A 26 15.17 -10.55 -2.61
C ALA A 26 14.54 -11.87 -3.12
N GLY A 27 14.40 -12.06 -4.44
CA GLY A 27 13.91 -13.29 -5.06
C GLY A 27 12.39 -13.39 -5.20
N TYR A 28 11.67 -12.27 -5.06
CA TYR A 28 10.21 -12.25 -5.23
C TYR A 28 9.78 -11.98 -6.67
N HIS A 29 8.71 -12.64 -7.09
CA HIS A 29 7.98 -12.33 -8.31
C HIS A 29 6.91 -11.27 -8.01
N VAL A 30 7.12 -10.06 -8.51
CA VAL A 30 6.29 -8.89 -8.21
C VAL A 30 5.14 -8.77 -9.21
N THR A 31 3.92 -8.59 -8.70
CA THR A 31 2.76 -8.10 -9.45
C THR A 31 2.40 -6.71 -8.93
N ALA A 32 2.27 -5.74 -9.82
CA ALA A 32 1.92 -4.37 -9.46
C ALA A 32 0.39 -4.16 -9.42
N LEU A 33 -0.13 -3.54 -8.36
CA LEU A 33 -1.53 -3.10 -8.25
C LEU A 33 -1.59 -1.58 -8.08
N THR A 34 -2.25 -0.89 -9.02
CA THR A 34 -2.56 0.53 -8.90
C THR A 34 -4.02 0.73 -8.52
N LEU A 35 -4.28 1.46 -7.44
CA LEU A 35 -5.63 1.82 -7.03
C LEU A 35 -6.02 3.16 -7.68
N ASP A 36 -7.09 3.14 -8.46
CA ASP A 36 -7.68 4.34 -9.03
C ASP A 36 -8.66 4.97 -8.03
N MET A 37 -8.21 6.06 -7.39
CA MET A 37 -8.97 6.78 -6.36
C MET A 37 -9.77 7.97 -6.91
N ARG A 38 -9.35 8.55 -8.07
CA ARG A 38 -9.89 9.82 -8.55
C ARG A 38 -10.20 9.86 -10.04
N GLY A 39 -9.95 8.80 -10.79
CA GLY A 39 -10.10 8.79 -12.24
C GLY A 39 -8.97 9.51 -12.99
N ASP A 40 -7.79 9.62 -12.39
CA ASP A 40 -6.61 10.24 -13.02
C ASP A 40 -6.00 9.28 -14.04
N SER A 41 -6.43 9.42 -15.31
CA SER A 41 -5.96 8.59 -16.41
C SER A 41 -4.47 8.76 -16.69
N ALA A 42 -3.90 9.94 -16.47
CA ALA A 42 -2.48 10.20 -16.69
C ALA A 42 -1.62 9.46 -15.65
N LEU A 43 -2.06 9.44 -14.40
CA LEU A 43 -1.41 8.70 -13.33
C LEU A 43 -1.46 7.19 -13.60
N LEU A 44 -2.62 6.67 -14.02
CA LEU A 44 -2.79 5.26 -14.33
C LEU A 44 -1.91 4.83 -15.52
N GLU A 45 -1.88 5.62 -16.58
CA GLU A 45 -1.04 5.35 -17.75
C GLU A 45 0.45 5.39 -17.39
N LYS A 46 0.89 6.36 -16.59
CA LYS A 46 2.25 6.41 -16.08
C LYS A 46 2.62 5.17 -15.27
N ALA A 47 1.73 4.71 -14.39
CA ALA A 47 1.95 3.48 -13.62
C ALA A 47 2.05 2.26 -14.54
N ARG A 48 1.15 2.13 -15.51
CA ARG A 48 1.15 1.04 -16.50
C ARG A 48 2.46 0.99 -17.30
N LEU A 49 2.89 2.14 -17.85
CA LEU A 49 4.13 2.24 -18.63
C LEU A 49 5.36 1.88 -17.79
N ARG A 50 5.42 2.33 -16.53
CA ARG A 50 6.53 2.02 -15.63
C ARG A 50 6.57 0.55 -15.24
N ALA A 51 5.43 -0.07 -14.98
CA ALA A 51 5.37 -1.50 -14.73
C ALA A 51 5.83 -2.31 -15.96
N GLY A 52 5.41 -1.90 -17.17
CA GLY A 52 5.88 -2.48 -18.42
C GLY A 52 7.39 -2.36 -18.61
N ALA A 53 7.98 -1.21 -18.30
CA ALA A 53 9.43 -0.99 -18.36
C ALA A 53 10.21 -1.87 -17.36
N LEU A 54 9.59 -2.26 -16.25
CA LEU A 54 10.14 -3.18 -15.25
C LEU A 54 9.88 -4.66 -15.59
N GLY A 55 9.14 -4.95 -16.67
CA GLY A 55 8.78 -6.31 -17.05
C GLY A 55 7.88 -7.04 -16.03
N ILE A 56 7.09 -6.31 -15.24
CA ILE A 56 6.21 -6.90 -14.23
C ILE A 56 4.72 -6.83 -14.63
N PRO A 57 3.91 -7.83 -14.28
CA PRO A 57 2.46 -7.77 -14.46
C PRO A 57 1.87 -6.56 -13.74
N TRP A 58 0.94 -5.86 -14.40
CA TRP A 58 0.25 -4.70 -13.85
C TRP A 58 -1.26 -4.89 -13.84
N ARG A 59 -1.88 -4.49 -12.76
CA ARG A 59 -3.32 -4.51 -12.56
C ARG A 59 -3.79 -3.15 -12.04
N MET A 60 -5.04 -2.83 -12.31
CA MET A 60 -5.71 -1.63 -11.79
C MET A 60 -7.02 -2.02 -11.13
N ARG A 61 -7.35 -1.38 -10.03
CA ARG A 61 -8.64 -1.50 -9.36
C ARG A 61 -9.20 -0.11 -9.06
N SER A 62 -10.41 0.17 -9.52
CA SER A 62 -11.12 1.39 -9.14
C SER A 62 -11.66 1.25 -7.72
N VAL A 63 -11.38 2.27 -6.90
CA VAL A 63 -11.85 2.41 -5.52
C VAL A 63 -12.46 3.80 -5.29
N ARG A 64 -12.90 4.49 -6.36
CA ARG A 64 -13.35 5.89 -6.34
C ARG A 64 -14.49 6.12 -5.34
N GLU A 65 -15.57 5.35 -5.45
CA GLU A 65 -16.73 5.49 -4.56
C GLU A 65 -16.37 5.24 -3.10
N ARG A 66 -15.52 4.23 -2.85
CA ARG A 66 -15.04 3.93 -1.52
C ARG A 66 -14.13 5.04 -0.99
N PHE A 67 -13.28 5.60 -1.85
CA PHE A 67 -12.40 6.71 -1.48
C PHE A 67 -13.20 7.96 -1.14
N GLU A 68 -14.22 8.29 -1.94
CA GLU A 68 -15.12 9.42 -1.67
C GLU A 68 -15.75 9.27 -0.28
N ARG A 69 -16.46 8.18 -0.05
CA ARG A 69 -17.17 7.94 1.22
C ARG A 69 -16.23 7.84 2.43
N GLU A 70 -15.14 7.08 2.33
CA GLU A 70 -14.30 6.77 3.49
C GLU A 70 -13.28 7.86 3.81
N VAL A 71 -12.87 8.65 2.83
CA VAL A 71 -11.78 9.62 2.99
C VAL A 71 -12.26 11.05 2.78
N VAL A 72 -12.95 11.34 1.67
CA VAL A 72 -13.35 12.72 1.34
C VAL A 72 -14.49 13.18 2.26
N ASP A 73 -15.56 12.39 2.37
CA ASP A 73 -16.68 12.72 3.27
C ASP A 73 -16.20 12.80 4.72
N TYR A 74 -15.40 11.84 5.16
CA TYR A 74 -14.80 11.86 6.51
C TYR A 74 -13.97 13.13 6.74
N PHE A 75 -13.16 13.55 5.77
CA PHE A 75 -12.35 14.77 5.87
C PHE A 75 -13.23 16.00 6.05
N THR A 76 -14.22 16.13 5.19
CA THR A 76 -15.18 17.25 5.19
C THR A 76 -15.97 17.31 6.49
N ASP A 77 -16.58 16.19 6.90
CA ASP A 77 -17.38 16.10 8.12
C ASP A 77 -16.56 16.40 9.38
N SER A 78 -15.30 15.97 9.42
CA SER A 78 -14.43 16.23 10.56
C SER A 78 -14.20 17.74 10.76
N TYR A 79 -13.92 18.46 9.66
CA TYR A 79 -13.75 19.91 9.74
C TYR A 79 -15.06 20.63 10.13
N PHE A 80 -16.20 20.23 9.60
CA PHE A 80 -17.49 20.79 10.02
C PHE A 80 -17.79 20.58 11.51
N ARG A 81 -17.26 19.52 12.10
CA ARG A 81 -17.37 19.24 13.55
C ARG A 81 -16.27 19.89 14.39
N GLY A 82 -15.39 20.70 13.81
CA GLY A 82 -14.28 21.33 14.49
C GLY A 82 -13.14 20.37 14.87
N CYS A 83 -13.06 19.19 14.23
CA CYS A 83 -12.01 18.20 14.47
C CYS A 83 -10.96 18.24 13.35
N THR A 84 -9.70 17.99 13.68
CA THR A 84 -8.63 17.84 12.67
C THR A 84 -8.60 16.39 12.16
N PRO A 85 -8.92 16.12 10.89
CA PRO A 85 -8.92 14.77 10.35
C PRO A 85 -7.51 14.22 10.07
N ALA A 86 -7.37 12.90 10.08
CA ALA A 86 -6.18 12.19 9.64
C ALA A 86 -6.46 11.34 8.36
N PRO A 87 -6.67 11.97 7.19
CA PRO A 87 -7.13 11.28 5.99
C PRO A 87 -6.14 10.23 5.49
N CYS A 88 -4.84 10.43 5.68
CA CYS A 88 -3.82 9.45 5.26
C CYS A 88 -3.92 8.15 6.07
N THR A 89 -4.09 8.23 7.40
CA THR A 89 -4.30 7.05 8.26
C THR A 89 -5.55 6.30 7.83
N ARG A 90 -6.66 7.03 7.65
CA ARG A 90 -7.93 6.43 7.24
C ARG A 90 -7.87 5.81 5.84
N CYS A 91 -7.21 6.47 4.88
CA CYS A 91 -7.01 5.93 3.54
C CYS A 91 -6.20 4.63 3.58
N ASN A 92 -5.14 4.57 4.38
CA ASN A 92 -4.34 3.36 4.53
C ASN A 92 -5.17 2.23 5.17
N SER A 93 -5.79 2.47 6.33
CA SER A 93 -6.51 1.43 7.08
C SER A 93 -7.82 0.98 6.43
N ARG A 94 -8.51 1.86 5.71
CA ARG A 94 -9.84 1.55 5.13
C ARG A 94 -9.83 1.24 3.64
N ILE A 95 -8.81 1.66 2.89
CA ILE A 95 -8.78 1.50 1.44
C ILE A 95 -7.53 0.76 0.96
N LYS A 96 -6.35 1.37 1.06
CA LYS A 96 -5.15 0.87 0.40
C LYS A 96 -4.81 -0.56 0.81
N TRP A 97 -4.60 -0.78 2.10
CA TRP A 97 -4.17 -2.07 2.59
C TRP A 97 -5.26 -3.16 2.50
N PRO A 98 -6.52 -2.88 2.86
CA PRO A 98 -7.58 -3.87 2.66
C PRO A 98 -7.82 -4.24 1.19
N CYS A 99 -7.75 -3.26 0.26
CA CYS A 99 -7.88 -3.56 -1.16
C CYS A 99 -6.70 -4.37 -1.69
N LEU A 100 -5.48 -4.06 -1.21
CA LEU A 100 -4.29 -4.82 -1.58
C LEU A 100 -4.37 -6.27 -1.06
N ALA A 101 -4.80 -6.47 0.18
CA ALA A 101 -4.97 -7.80 0.75
C ALA A 101 -6.06 -8.61 0.02
N ALA A 102 -7.21 -8.00 -0.25
CA ALA A 102 -8.30 -8.67 -0.97
C ALA A 102 -7.92 -9.04 -2.41
N GLU A 103 -7.15 -8.21 -3.10
CA GLU A 103 -6.67 -8.54 -4.45
C GLU A 103 -5.59 -9.63 -4.41
N ALA A 104 -4.72 -9.62 -3.40
CA ALA A 104 -3.72 -10.66 -3.19
C ALA A 104 -4.37 -12.02 -2.92
N ASP A 105 -5.40 -12.05 -2.07
CA ASP A 105 -6.19 -13.25 -1.79
C ASP A 105 -6.86 -13.80 -3.06
N ALA A 106 -7.51 -12.94 -3.84
CA ALA A 106 -8.14 -13.31 -5.12
C ALA A 106 -7.15 -13.88 -6.14
N LEU A 107 -5.88 -13.52 -6.07
CA LEU A 107 -4.79 -14.02 -6.91
C LEU A 107 -4.06 -15.22 -6.31
N GLY A 108 -4.42 -15.64 -5.10
CA GLY A 108 -3.71 -16.66 -4.34
C GLY A 108 -2.27 -16.24 -3.99
N ILE A 109 -2.00 -14.94 -3.83
CA ILE A 109 -0.70 -14.37 -3.45
C ILE A 109 -0.72 -14.11 -1.94
N ARG A 110 0.19 -14.74 -1.21
CA ARG A 110 0.25 -14.59 0.25
C ARG A 110 0.82 -13.25 0.71
N HIS A 111 1.74 -12.67 -0.03
CA HIS A 111 2.51 -11.52 0.41
C HIS A 111 2.07 -10.24 -0.25
N ILE A 112 1.96 -9.17 0.54
CA ILE A 112 1.69 -7.82 0.06
C ILE A 112 2.83 -6.88 0.43
N ALA A 113 2.98 -5.82 -0.36
CA ALA A 113 4.02 -4.82 -0.17
C ALA A 113 3.56 -3.44 -0.61
N THR A 114 4.21 -2.41 -0.10
CA THR A 114 4.02 -1.02 -0.52
C THR A 114 5.35 -0.27 -0.49
N GLY A 115 5.42 0.87 -1.17
CA GLY A 115 6.56 1.79 -1.08
C GLY A 115 6.50 2.75 0.11
N HIS A 116 5.80 2.42 1.19
CA HIS A 116 5.80 3.23 2.40
C HIS A 116 7.08 3.02 3.22
N TYR A 117 7.57 4.11 3.83
CA TYR A 117 8.74 4.09 4.72
C TYR A 117 8.32 3.80 6.16
N PHE A 118 8.48 2.57 6.58
CA PHE A 118 8.23 2.09 7.95
C PHE A 118 8.90 0.73 8.14
N ARG A 119 8.90 0.22 9.37
CA ARG A 119 9.33 -1.14 9.68
C ARG A 119 8.22 -1.91 10.40
N ILE A 120 8.28 -3.23 10.35
CA ILE A 120 7.48 -4.11 11.20
C ILE A 120 8.43 -4.85 12.13
N THR A 121 8.15 -4.83 13.41
CA THR A 121 8.84 -5.62 14.41
C THR A 121 7.89 -6.64 15.01
N SER A 122 8.42 -7.75 15.50
CA SER A 122 7.63 -8.80 16.15
C SER A 122 7.99 -8.86 17.63
N ALA A 123 6.98 -8.84 18.49
CA ALA A 123 7.12 -8.99 19.92
C ALA A 123 5.90 -9.73 20.50
N GLY A 124 6.12 -10.71 21.38
CA GLY A 124 5.04 -11.45 22.03
C GLY A 124 4.06 -12.14 21.03
N GLY A 125 4.57 -12.59 19.88
CA GLY A 125 3.74 -13.22 18.82
C GLY A 125 2.88 -12.25 18.00
N LYS A 126 3.02 -10.95 18.22
CA LYS A 126 2.32 -9.88 17.46
C LYS A 126 3.29 -9.08 16.62
N ARG A 127 2.79 -8.45 15.57
CA ARG A 127 3.53 -7.55 14.69
C ARG A 127 3.12 -6.10 14.95
N TYR A 128 4.10 -5.20 14.91
CA TYR A 128 3.93 -3.78 15.22
C TYR A 128 4.57 -2.93 14.14
N VAL A 129 3.87 -1.87 13.74
CA VAL A 129 4.46 -0.80 12.91
C VAL A 129 5.44 -0.02 13.76
N THR A 130 6.67 0.14 13.28
CA THR A 130 7.71 0.91 13.92
C THR A 130 8.34 1.89 12.92
N ARG A 131 9.10 2.85 13.43
CA ARG A 131 9.70 3.92 12.63
C ARG A 131 10.62 3.38 11.53
N ALA A 132 10.63 4.08 10.41
CA ALA A 132 11.56 3.83 9.32
C ALA A 132 13.04 4.01 9.74
N ALA A 133 13.96 3.52 8.91
CA ALA A 133 15.39 3.74 9.11
C ALA A 133 15.76 5.22 8.96
N ASP A 134 15.19 5.91 7.98
CA ASP A 134 15.32 7.36 7.82
C ASP A 134 14.13 8.06 8.48
N ASN A 135 14.37 8.67 9.65
CA ASN A 135 13.34 9.40 10.39
C ASN A 135 12.75 10.60 9.62
N ARG A 136 13.44 11.13 8.61
CA ARG A 136 12.94 12.24 7.78
C ARG A 136 11.87 11.79 6.80
N LYS A 137 11.86 10.51 6.46
CA LYS A 137 10.90 9.90 5.53
C LYS A 137 9.88 9.00 6.24
N ASP A 138 9.93 8.91 7.56
CA ASP A 138 9.08 8.02 8.33
C ASP A 138 7.59 8.25 8.07
N GLN A 139 6.89 7.18 7.74
CA GLN A 139 5.45 7.17 7.47
C GLN A 139 4.67 6.26 8.44
N SER A 140 5.32 5.77 9.49
CA SER A 140 4.71 4.87 10.48
C SER A 140 3.46 5.47 11.13
N TYR A 141 3.43 6.81 11.32
CA TYR A 141 2.26 7.51 11.85
C TYR A 141 0.98 7.30 11.01
N TYR A 142 1.10 7.11 9.71
CA TYR A 142 -0.06 6.87 8.84
C TYR A 142 -0.54 5.42 8.81
N LEU A 143 0.13 4.51 9.54
CA LEU A 143 -0.06 3.07 9.47
C LEU A 143 -0.40 2.42 10.82
N TRP A 144 -0.51 3.21 11.89
CA TRP A 144 -0.75 2.68 13.24
C TRP A 144 -2.08 1.94 13.38
N ASP A 145 -3.08 2.26 12.54
CA ASP A 145 -4.43 1.67 12.55
C ASP A 145 -4.55 0.42 11.65
N LEU A 146 -3.42 -0.18 11.24
CA LEU A 146 -3.43 -1.42 10.45
C LEU A 146 -3.68 -2.62 11.37
N PRO A 147 -4.64 -3.51 11.03
CA PRO A 147 -4.90 -4.71 11.82
C PRO A 147 -3.80 -5.77 11.64
N GLN A 148 -3.71 -6.70 12.59
CA GLN A 148 -2.68 -7.74 12.62
C GLN A 148 -2.65 -8.60 11.36
N GLU A 149 -3.83 -8.95 10.83
CA GLU A 149 -3.97 -9.78 9.64
C GLU A 149 -3.28 -9.13 8.42
N ILE A 150 -3.34 -7.81 8.32
CA ILE A 150 -2.65 -7.05 7.28
C ILE A 150 -1.14 -7.04 7.52
N LEU A 151 -0.72 -6.80 8.76
CA LEU A 151 0.70 -6.79 9.11
C LEU A 151 1.36 -8.15 8.86
N ASP A 152 0.62 -9.26 9.07
CA ASP A 152 1.10 -10.63 8.85
C ASP A 152 1.34 -10.97 7.37
N LEU A 153 0.64 -10.30 6.47
CA LEU A 153 0.85 -10.42 5.02
C LEU A 153 1.97 -9.53 4.49
N SER A 154 2.36 -8.52 5.26
CA SER A 154 3.24 -7.43 4.80
C SER A 154 4.72 -7.82 4.79
N LEU A 155 5.40 -7.60 3.66
CA LEU A 155 6.80 -7.96 3.45
C LEU A 155 7.78 -6.79 3.50
N ILE A 156 7.37 -5.58 3.11
CA ILE A 156 8.34 -4.50 2.92
C ILE A 156 8.37 -3.51 4.05
N HIS A 157 9.62 -3.19 4.34
CA HIS A 157 10.09 -2.16 5.23
C HIS A 157 11.21 -1.41 4.51
N ILE A 158 10.88 -0.34 3.82
CA ILE A 158 11.88 0.56 3.20
C ILE A 158 12.34 1.60 4.20
#